data_d588f0e54594650249787d152c60271d
#
_entry.id   d588f0e54594650249787d152c60271d
#
_cell.length_a   1.000
_cell.length_b   1.000
_cell.length_c   1.000
_cell.angle_alpha   90.00
_cell.angle_beta   90.00
_cell.angle_gamma   90.00
#
_symmetry.space_group_name_H-M   'P 1'
#
loop_
_entity.id
_entity.type
_entity.pdbx_description
1 polymer ?
#
loop_
_entity_poly.entity_id
_entity_poly.type
_entity_poly.pdbx_seq_one_letter_code
_entity_poly.pdbx_strand_id
1 'polypeptide(L)'
;MSFRWLKHYMPRSLYGRAALILVLPVVALQLVVSVAFIQRHLEDVTTQMTLTVVRELGMIAGQTAAAPDQQSMLDQMAPFLAALQMEVRFVTPEVVPKADQFRWYDFSGRVVSATLREAIPQTQAVLFPDNLRVELYFMSDLGPVEVAFGRRRVTAAAPHQLIVTMVFFSMLMTVIAFLYLRNQLRPITRLASAAQAFGRGHNVAYSPSGATEVRVAGSAFVDMRARIERQIEQRTMMLSGVSHDLRTPLTRLKLGLSMLDDDEAVLLLGDVDEMERMLDEFLEFSRGASEGKAESVDPHALAQQIVEDAKREGKQVRLVKTSGEGKVMLRPIAMRRAVENLLGNALRYGTRAEVSVVVTDKSLRISVEDDGPGIPSDQRVEAMKPFARLDPSRNRNQGGGVGLGLAIVADIARAHGGALRLSDSERLGGLRADIVVGR
;
A
#
# COMPACT_ATOMS: atom_id res chain seq x y z
N MET A 1 -2.49 -27.79 5.92
CA MET A 1 -2.19 -26.93 7.08
C MET A 1 -2.39 -25.46 6.69
N SER A 2 -3.39 -24.78 7.26
CA SER A 2 -3.65 -23.37 6.91
C SER A 2 -2.78 -22.46 7.78
N PHE A 3 -1.75 -21.85 7.17
CA PHE A 3 -0.89 -20.87 7.82
C PHE A 3 -1.61 -19.53 8.06
N ARG A 4 -2.74 -19.55 8.79
CA ARG A 4 -3.55 -18.34 9.08
C ARG A 4 -2.78 -17.26 9.85
N TRP A 5 -1.85 -17.65 10.71
CA TRP A 5 -1.01 -16.73 11.48
C TRP A 5 -0.03 -15.94 10.60
N LEU A 6 0.48 -16.54 9.51
CA LEU A 6 1.38 -15.88 8.57
C LEU A 6 0.69 -14.72 7.82
N LYS A 7 -0.64 -14.80 7.61
CA LYS A 7 -1.42 -13.74 6.96
C LYS A 7 -1.45 -12.44 7.77
N HIS A 8 -1.29 -12.51 9.08
CA HIS A 8 -1.31 -11.32 9.95
C HIS A 8 -0.04 -10.48 9.83
N TYR A 9 1.10 -11.13 9.55
CA TYR A 9 2.41 -10.47 9.39
C TYR A 9 2.75 -10.15 7.92
N MET A 10 1.94 -10.61 6.97
CA MET A 10 2.20 -10.32 5.55
C MET A 10 1.87 -8.86 5.20
N PRO A 11 2.78 -8.14 4.52
CA PRO A 11 2.50 -6.80 4.03
C PRO A 11 1.27 -6.79 3.13
N ARG A 12 0.41 -5.79 3.29
CA ARG A 12 -0.80 -5.63 2.45
C ARG A 12 -0.49 -5.14 1.04
N SER A 13 0.62 -4.43 0.86
CA SER A 13 1.02 -3.90 -0.44
C SER A 13 1.65 -4.97 -1.34
N LEU A 14 1.44 -4.86 -2.65
CA LEU A 14 2.06 -5.71 -3.66
C LEU A 14 3.60 -5.65 -3.58
N TYR A 15 4.16 -4.45 -3.39
CA TYR A 15 5.59 -4.24 -3.20
C TYR A 15 6.14 -4.99 -1.98
N GLY A 16 5.47 -4.88 -0.86
CA GLY A 16 5.91 -5.55 0.37
C GLY A 16 5.90 -7.07 0.25
N ARG A 17 4.87 -7.65 -0.38
CA ARG A 17 4.80 -9.12 -0.62
C ARG A 17 5.89 -9.59 -1.58
N ALA A 18 6.06 -8.88 -2.68
CA ALA A 18 7.07 -9.23 -3.68
C ALA A 18 8.50 -9.06 -3.12
N ALA A 19 8.75 -8.02 -2.33
CA ALA A 19 10.02 -7.83 -1.62
C ALA A 19 10.28 -8.99 -0.64
N LEU A 20 9.29 -9.40 0.14
CA LEU A 20 9.43 -10.51 1.09
C LEU A 20 9.72 -11.84 0.39
N ILE A 21 9.04 -12.13 -0.72
CA ILE A 21 9.26 -13.35 -1.51
C ILE A 21 10.69 -13.38 -2.10
N LEU A 22 11.24 -12.23 -2.48
CA LEU A 22 12.57 -12.14 -3.08
C LEU A 22 13.68 -12.09 -2.02
N VAL A 23 13.53 -11.24 -1.00
CA VAL A 23 14.59 -10.95 -0.02
C VAL A 23 14.73 -12.09 1.00
N LEU A 24 13.62 -12.66 1.47
CA LEU A 24 13.67 -13.68 2.52
C LEU A 24 14.47 -14.93 2.10
N PRO A 25 14.25 -15.55 0.93
CA PRO A 25 15.04 -16.70 0.49
C PRO A 25 16.51 -16.35 0.26
N VAL A 26 16.81 -15.16 -0.29
CA VAL A 26 18.19 -14.72 -0.53
C VAL A 26 18.93 -14.55 0.80
N VAL A 27 18.33 -13.87 1.78
CA VAL A 27 18.92 -13.67 3.10
C VAL A 27 19.06 -15.00 3.84
N ALA A 28 18.05 -15.86 3.81
CA ALA A 28 18.10 -17.19 4.44
C ALA A 28 19.20 -18.06 3.83
N LEU A 29 19.27 -18.14 2.49
CA LEU A 29 20.31 -18.89 1.79
C LEU A 29 21.69 -18.34 2.11
N GLN A 30 21.86 -17.01 2.07
CA GLN A 30 23.10 -16.34 2.41
C GLN A 30 23.56 -16.65 3.83
N LEU A 31 22.64 -16.64 4.79
CA LEU A 31 22.94 -16.95 6.19
C LEU A 31 23.39 -18.40 6.35
N VAL A 32 22.66 -19.35 5.74
CA VAL A 32 23.00 -20.77 5.80
C VAL A 32 24.36 -21.04 5.15
N VAL A 33 24.60 -20.49 3.95
CA VAL A 33 25.87 -20.67 3.23
C VAL A 33 27.02 -20.02 4.02
N SER A 34 26.82 -18.80 4.56
CA SER A 34 27.85 -18.13 5.36
C SER A 34 28.22 -18.94 6.59
N VAL A 35 27.24 -19.39 7.36
CA VAL A 35 27.50 -20.17 8.60
C VAL A 35 28.18 -21.48 8.26
N ALA A 36 27.64 -22.25 7.30
CA ALA A 36 28.19 -23.55 6.92
C ALA A 36 29.61 -23.44 6.33
N PHE A 37 29.84 -22.43 5.45
CA PHE A 37 31.15 -22.22 4.83
C PHE A 37 32.18 -21.75 5.85
N ILE A 38 31.81 -20.81 6.74
CA ILE A 38 32.72 -20.30 7.75
C ILE A 38 33.13 -21.42 8.70
N GLN A 39 32.19 -22.21 9.21
CA GLN A 39 32.49 -23.32 10.09
C GLN A 39 33.45 -24.32 9.43
N ARG A 40 33.11 -24.88 8.26
CA ARG A 40 33.95 -25.85 7.56
C ARG A 40 35.32 -25.28 7.19
N HIS A 41 35.36 -24.10 6.58
CA HIS A 41 36.63 -23.52 6.15
C HIS A 41 37.55 -23.19 7.32
N LEU A 42 37.01 -22.68 8.42
CA LEU A 42 37.82 -22.42 9.64
C LEU A 42 38.30 -23.71 10.28
N GLU A 43 37.47 -24.74 10.37
CA GLU A 43 37.86 -26.05 10.92
C GLU A 43 38.95 -26.71 10.06
N ASP A 44 38.77 -26.79 8.76
CA ASP A 44 39.70 -27.45 7.83
C ASP A 44 41.05 -26.74 7.80
N VAL A 45 41.07 -25.40 7.65
CA VAL A 45 42.32 -24.61 7.64
C VAL A 45 43.04 -24.65 8.99
N THR A 46 42.28 -24.50 10.08
CA THR A 46 42.85 -24.57 11.43
C THR A 46 43.45 -25.94 11.71
N THR A 47 42.77 -27.01 11.32
CA THR A 47 43.27 -28.39 11.47
C THR A 47 44.54 -28.61 10.65
N GLN A 48 44.58 -28.22 9.37
CA GLN A 48 45.78 -28.35 8.53
C GLN A 48 46.97 -27.58 9.05
N MET A 49 46.77 -26.31 9.51
CA MET A 49 47.82 -25.50 10.11
C MET A 49 48.34 -26.12 11.42
N THR A 50 47.41 -26.61 12.25
CA THR A 50 47.76 -27.29 13.50
C THR A 50 48.57 -28.58 13.26
N LEU A 51 48.18 -29.40 12.26
CA LEU A 51 48.90 -30.62 11.88
C LEU A 51 50.33 -30.32 11.40
N THR A 52 50.59 -29.16 10.81
CA THR A 52 51.96 -28.73 10.48
C THR A 52 52.78 -28.50 11.74
N VAL A 53 52.20 -27.80 12.74
CA VAL A 53 52.84 -27.58 14.03
C VAL A 53 53.01 -28.90 14.82
N VAL A 54 52.06 -29.81 14.72
CA VAL A 54 52.15 -31.15 15.32
C VAL A 54 53.37 -31.92 14.84
N ARG A 55 53.74 -31.85 13.54
CA ARG A 55 54.97 -32.51 13.04
C ARG A 55 56.21 -31.94 13.66
N GLU A 56 56.28 -30.63 13.91
CA GLU A 56 57.37 -29.97 14.57
C GLU A 56 57.43 -30.33 16.07
N LEU A 57 56.27 -30.38 16.73
CA LEU A 57 56.15 -30.83 18.13
C LEU A 57 56.55 -32.30 18.29
N GLY A 58 56.27 -33.15 17.29
CA GLY A 58 56.69 -34.54 17.25
C GLY A 58 58.21 -34.67 17.23
N MET A 59 58.92 -33.77 16.54
CA MET A 59 60.40 -33.73 16.59
C MET A 59 60.91 -33.35 17.98
N ILE A 60 60.28 -32.38 18.64
CA ILE A 60 60.63 -31.98 20.01
C ILE A 60 60.36 -33.13 20.97
N ALA A 61 59.25 -33.80 20.91
CA ALA A 61 58.92 -34.97 21.73
C ALA A 61 59.93 -36.13 21.51
N GLY A 62 60.31 -36.39 20.25
CA GLY A 62 61.32 -37.41 19.94
C GLY A 62 62.67 -37.10 20.48
N GLN A 63 63.13 -35.84 20.50
CA GLN A 63 64.40 -35.42 21.08
C GLN A 63 64.38 -35.47 22.62
N THR A 64 63.25 -35.19 23.28
CA THR A 64 63.12 -35.38 24.72
C THR A 64 63.31 -36.85 25.16
N ALA A 65 62.90 -37.79 24.32
CA ALA A 65 63.07 -39.22 24.55
C ALA A 65 64.51 -39.67 24.30
N ALA A 66 65.29 -38.98 23.44
CA ALA A 66 66.67 -39.35 23.07
C ALA A 66 67.78 -38.67 23.91
N ALA A 67 67.43 -37.54 24.52
CA ALA A 67 68.40 -36.74 25.26
C ALA A 67 68.65 -37.30 26.67
N PRO A 68 69.95 -37.24 27.21
CA PRO A 68 70.27 -37.76 28.52
C PRO A 68 69.76 -36.91 29.69
N ASP A 69 69.55 -35.61 29.46
CA ASP A 69 69.08 -34.66 30.47
C ASP A 69 68.44 -33.45 29.81
N GLN A 70 67.70 -32.65 30.61
CA GLN A 70 66.87 -31.48 30.13
C GLN A 70 67.80 -30.41 29.51
N GLN A 71 69.01 -30.14 30.05
CA GLN A 71 69.86 -29.08 29.55
C GLN A 71 70.44 -29.45 28.17
N SER A 72 70.94 -30.69 28.04
CA SER A 72 71.42 -31.22 26.76
C SER A 72 70.40 -31.17 25.65
N MET A 73 69.14 -31.47 25.95
CA MET A 73 68.02 -31.37 25.00
C MET A 73 67.82 -29.92 24.56
N LEU A 74 67.77 -28.95 25.48
CA LEU A 74 67.56 -27.53 25.15
C LEU A 74 68.73 -26.99 24.31
N ASP A 75 69.95 -27.31 24.64
CA ASP A 75 71.17 -26.85 23.94
C ASP A 75 71.24 -27.42 22.49
N GLN A 76 70.90 -28.68 22.29
CA GLN A 76 70.82 -29.30 20.95
C GLN A 76 69.67 -28.74 20.07
N MET A 77 68.56 -28.45 20.71
CA MET A 77 67.39 -27.95 19.99
C MET A 77 67.34 -26.42 19.82
N ALA A 78 68.17 -25.68 20.52
CA ALA A 78 68.15 -24.21 20.52
C ALA A 78 68.19 -23.59 19.14
N PRO A 79 69.05 -24.02 18.16
CA PRO A 79 68.98 -23.46 16.78
C PRO A 79 67.67 -23.73 16.05
N PHE A 80 67.10 -24.91 16.29
CA PHE A 80 65.84 -25.34 15.66
C PHE A 80 64.62 -24.59 16.26
N LEU A 81 64.55 -24.48 17.55
CA LEU A 81 63.54 -23.75 18.29
C LEU A 81 63.53 -22.25 17.91
N ALA A 82 64.73 -21.65 17.78
CA ALA A 82 64.84 -20.27 17.30
C ALA A 82 64.34 -20.10 15.86
N ALA A 83 64.68 -21.02 14.97
CA ALA A 83 64.21 -21.01 13.58
C ALA A 83 62.68 -21.15 13.47
N LEU A 84 62.08 -21.96 14.36
CA LEU A 84 60.63 -22.17 14.40
C LEU A 84 59.90 -21.13 15.26
N GLN A 85 60.61 -20.20 15.91
CA GLN A 85 60.03 -19.25 16.84
C GLN A 85 59.18 -19.94 17.92
N MET A 86 59.70 -21.05 18.47
CA MET A 86 59.12 -21.80 19.56
C MET A 86 59.95 -21.64 20.82
N GLU A 87 59.29 -21.51 21.95
CA GLU A 87 59.95 -21.52 23.28
C GLU A 87 59.60 -22.84 23.97
N VAL A 88 60.63 -23.58 24.42
CA VAL A 88 60.47 -24.83 25.16
C VAL A 88 61.02 -24.64 26.55
N ARG A 89 60.29 -25.03 27.58
CA ARG A 89 60.67 -24.96 28.96
C ARG A 89 60.24 -26.23 29.68
N PHE A 90 61.10 -26.76 30.53
CA PHE A 90 60.73 -27.77 31.50
C PHE A 90 60.09 -27.10 32.71
N VAL A 91 58.94 -27.59 33.14
CA VAL A 91 58.18 -27.04 34.25
C VAL A 91 57.95 -28.07 35.34
N THR A 92 57.70 -27.59 36.55
CA THR A 92 57.34 -28.50 37.65
C THR A 92 55.93 -29.02 37.51
N PRO A 93 55.59 -30.26 37.93
CA PRO A 93 54.25 -30.80 37.81
C PRO A 93 53.17 -29.93 38.46
N GLU A 94 53.50 -29.09 39.43
CA GLU A 94 52.56 -28.19 40.09
C GLU A 94 52.11 -27.01 39.23
N VAL A 95 52.91 -26.61 38.22
CA VAL A 95 52.68 -25.50 37.33
C VAL A 95 51.79 -25.93 36.14
N VAL A 96 51.67 -27.23 35.85
CA VAL A 96 50.90 -27.75 34.73
C VAL A 96 49.42 -27.55 34.97
N PRO A 97 48.69 -26.84 34.05
CA PRO A 97 47.26 -26.62 34.18
C PRO A 97 46.48 -27.94 34.09
N LYS A 98 45.39 -28.04 34.87
CA LYS A 98 44.55 -29.24 34.93
C LYS A 98 43.51 -29.32 33.78
N ALA A 99 43.31 -28.24 33.04
CA ALA A 99 42.30 -28.15 31.95
C ALA A 99 42.69 -27.11 30.91
N ASP A 100 42.19 -27.28 29.71
CA ASP A 100 42.36 -26.30 28.65
C ASP A 100 41.67 -24.97 29.02
N GLN A 101 42.28 -23.85 28.63
CA GLN A 101 41.74 -22.52 28.87
C GLN A 101 41.63 -21.76 27.54
N PHE A 102 40.40 -21.55 27.09
CA PHE A 102 40.08 -20.72 25.94
C PHE A 102 38.76 -19.95 26.21
N ARG A 103 38.57 -18.83 25.51
CA ARG A 103 37.37 -18.03 25.64
C ARG A 103 36.19 -18.78 25.02
N TRP A 104 34.96 -18.62 25.56
CA TRP A 104 33.74 -19.33 25.09
C TRP A 104 33.43 -19.12 23.61
N TYR A 105 33.84 -18.00 23.02
CA TYR A 105 33.69 -17.64 21.62
C TYR A 105 34.89 -18.01 20.74
N ASP A 106 35.92 -18.64 21.29
CA ASP A 106 37.13 -19.03 20.58
C ASP A 106 36.96 -20.41 19.92
N PHE A 107 36.26 -20.41 18.78
CA PHE A 107 36.03 -21.64 18.02
C PHE A 107 37.31 -22.24 17.48
N SER A 108 38.27 -21.41 17.04
CA SER A 108 39.56 -21.89 16.56
C SER A 108 40.40 -22.52 17.69
N GLY A 109 40.39 -21.99 18.91
CA GLY A 109 41.03 -22.57 20.06
C GLY A 109 40.54 -23.97 20.39
N ARG A 110 39.23 -24.24 20.24
CA ARG A 110 38.66 -25.59 20.41
C ARG A 110 39.17 -26.57 19.37
N VAL A 111 39.25 -26.18 18.10
CA VAL A 111 39.76 -27.03 17.00
C VAL A 111 41.23 -27.32 17.22
N VAL A 112 42.03 -26.30 17.55
CA VAL A 112 43.47 -26.46 17.85
C VAL A 112 43.71 -27.42 19.03
N SER A 113 42.99 -27.21 20.15
CA SER A 113 43.10 -28.09 21.32
C SER A 113 42.72 -29.54 21.01
N ALA A 114 41.60 -29.74 20.28
CA ALA A 114 41.18 -31.08 19.87
C ALA A 114 42.22 -31.78 18.97
N THR A 115 42.73 -31.06 17.94
CA THR A 115 43.75 -31.60 17.01
C THR A 115 45.08 -31.91 17.71
N LEU A 116 45.51 -31.05 18.62
CA LEU A 116 46.74 -31.29 19.39
C LEU A 116 46.61 -32.50 20.31
N ARG A 117 45.48 -32.68 21.01
CA ARG A 117 45.21 -33.86 21.86
C ARG A 117 45.12 -35.16 21.08
N GLU A 118 44.50 -35.11 19.88
CA GLU A 118 44.44 -36.29 19.03
C GLU A 118 45.80 -36.72 18.50
N ALA A 119 46.63 -35.74 18.13
CA ALA A 119 47.92 -35.99 17.53
C ALA A 119 49.05 -36.25 18.59
N ILE A 120 48.94 -35.71 19.79
CA ILE A 120 49.89 -35.85 20.88
C ILE A 120 49.14 -36.37 22.13
N PRO A 121 49.04 -37.70 22.31
CA PRO A 121 48.26 -38.27 23.43
C PRO A 121 48.73 -37.88 24.83
N GLN A 122 50.00 -37.48 24.98
CA GLN A 122 50.60 -37.01 26.25
C GLN A 122 50.23 -35.56 26.61
N THR A 123 49.41 -34.85 25.79
CA THR A 123 48.96 -33.50 26.05
C THR A 123 48.11 -33.43 27.30
N GLN A 124 48.55 -32.59 28.28
CA GLN A 124 47.84 -32.36 29.53
C GLN A 124 46.91 -31.15 29.45
N ALA A 125 47.42 -30.03 28.93
CA ALA A 125 46.62 -28.81 28.75
C ALA A 125 47.10 -27.99 27.56
N VAL A 126 46.12 -27.25 26.94
CA VAL A 126 46.39 -26.25 25.93
C VAL A 126 45.78 -24.92 26.41
N LEU A 127 46.62 -23.90 26.54
CA LEU A 127 46.19 -22.57 26.98
C LEU A 127 46.32 -21.55 25.87
N PHE A 128 45.39 -20.60 25.90
CA PHE A 128 45.38 -19.42 25.03
C PHE A 128 45.36 -18.17 25.92
N PRO A 129 46.50 -17.80 26.53
CA PRO A 129 46.56 -16.70 27.49
C PRO A 129 46.17 -15.36 26.84
N ASP A 130 46.49 -15.20 25.56
CA ASP A 130 46.12 -14.06 24.75
C ASP A 130 45.77 -14.48 23.32
N ASN A 131 45.52 -13.47 22.44
CA ASN A 131 45.22 -13.73 21.03
C ASN A 131 46.45 -13.97 20.15
N LEU A 132 47.66 -13.96 20.72
CA LEU A 132 48.91 -14.03 19.98
C LEU A 132 49.70 -15.32 20.28
N ARG A 133 49.44 -15.97 21.41
CA ARG A 133 50.26 -17.07 21.95
C ARG A 133 49.39 -18.30 22.25
N VAL A 134 49.99 -19.47 22.03
CA VAL A 134 49.48 -20.79 22.43
C VAL A 134 50.54 -21.44 23.30
N GLU A 135 50.11 -21.99 24.42
CA GLU A 135 50.97 -22.73 25.35
C GLU A 135 50.42 -24.16 25.44
N LEU A 136 51.26 -25.12 25.01
CA LEU A 136 50.99 -26.54 25.08
C LEU A 136 51.78 -27.19 26.20
N TYR A 137 51.09 -27.89 27.06
CA TYR A 137 51.71 -28.68 28.14
C TYR A 137 51.53 -30.17 27.84
N PHE A 138 52.65 -30.91 27.75
CA PHE A 138 52.61 -32.35 27.58
C PHE A 138 53.66 -33.03 28.46
N MET A 139 53.43 -34.31 28.76
CA MET A 139 54.38 -35.12 29.56
C MET A 139 55.39 -35.75 28.63
N SER A 140 56.69 -35.56 28.96
CA SER A 140 57.82 -36.23 28.30
C SER A 140 58.56 -37.14 29.26
N ASP A 141 59.50 -37.98 28.75
CA ASP A 141 60.34 -38.86 29.55
C ASP A 141 61.24 -38.10 30.50
N LEU A 142 61.60 -36.86 30.17
CA LEU A 142 62.40 -35.96 30.99
C LEU A 142 61.57 -35.08 31.95
N GLY A 143 60.27 -35.24 31.99
CA GLY A 143 59.30 -34.44 32.79
C GLY A 143 58.36 -33.63 32.02
N PRO A 144 57.48 -32.82 32.68
CA PRO A 144 56.50 -31.95 32.00
C PRO A 144 57.17 -30.85 31.20
N VAL A 145 56.74 -30.66 29.98
CA VAL A 145 57.25 -29.67 29.03
C VAL A 145 56.18 -28.69 28.68
N GLU A 146 56.48 -27.40 28.72
CA GLU A 146 55.73 -26.30 28.16
C GLU A 146 56.33 -25.91 26.79
N VAL A 147 55.51 -25.89 25.74
CA VAL A 147 55.90 -25.36 24.43
C VAL A 147 54.99 -24.19 24.09
N ALA A 148 55.60 -23.03 23.93
CA ALA A 148 54.91 -21.82 23.55
C ALA A 148 55.24 -21.41 22.10
N PHE A 149 54.22 -21.08 21.32
CA PHE A 149 54.40 -20.65 19.95
C PHE A 149 53.30 -19.64 19.53
N GLY A 150 53.56 -18.93 18.42
CA GLY A 150 52.62 -17.92 17.91
C GLY A 150 51.30 -18.50 17.41
N ARG A 151 50.21 -17.99 17.88
CA ARG A 151 48.86 -18.43 17.49
C ARG A 151 48.57 -18.34 15.98
N ARG A 152 49.22 -17.40 15.29
CA ARG A 152 49.07 -17.25 13.80
C ARG A 152 49.55 -18.48 13.02
N ARG A 153 50.30 -19.39 13.66
CA ARG A 153 50.78 -20.63 13.04
C ARG A 153 49.69 -21.72 13.00
N VAL A 154 48.72 -21.65 13.87
CA VAL A 154 47.63 -22.64 14.03
C VAL A 154 46.25 -22.08 13.71
N THR A 155 46.12 -20.79 13.46
CA THR A 155 44.82 -20.16 13.14
C THR A 155 44.91 -19.30 11.88
N ALA A 156 43.89 -19.35 11.02
CA ALA A 156 43.82 -18.52 9.83
C ALA A 156 43.79 -17.02 10.17
N ALA A 157 44.57 -16.25 9.41
CA ALA A 157 44.76 -14.82 9.61
C ALA A 157 43.62 -14.01 9.04
N ALA A 158 42.54 -13.79 9.47
CA ALA A 158 41.45 -12.90 9.00
C ALA A 158 40.19 -13.58 8.44
N PRO A 159 39.51 -14.44 9.21
CA PRO A 159 38.22 -15.01 8.78
C PRO A 159 37.15 -13.94 8.57
N HIS A 160 37.28 -12.75 9.19
CA HIS A 160 36.33 -11.63 9.04
C HIS A 160 36.30 -11.02 7.64
N GLN A 161 37.40 -11.10 6.86
CA GLN A 161 37.44 -10.52 5.52
C GLN A 161 36.46 -11.24 4.56
N LEU A 162 36.37 -12.56 4.67
CA LEU A 162 35.41 -13.35 3.88
C LEU A 162 33.96 -12.99 4.26
N ILE A 163 33.67 -12.84 5.57
CA ILE A 163 32.35 -12.47 6.05
C ILE A 163 31.95 -11.09 5.51
N VAL A 164 32.87 -10.10 5.63
CA VAL A 164 32.62 -8.74 5.13
C VAL A 164 32.33 -8.75 3.64
N THR A 165 33.14 -9.48 2.85
CA THR A 165 32.96 -9.60 1.41
C THR A 165 31.62 -10.25 1.06
N MET A 166 31.25 -11.32 1.72
CA MET A 166 29.97 -12.01 1.50
C MET A 166 28.78 -11.13 1.85
N VAL A 167 28.82 -10.43 2.99
CA VAL A 167 27.74 -9.51 3.42
C VAL A 167 27.62 -8.33 2.44
N PHE A 168 28.75 -7.78 2.00
CA PHE A 168 28.75 -6.67 1.02
C PHE A 168 28.08 -7.08 -0.29
N PHE A 169 28.49 -8.19 -0.90
CA PHE A 169 27.89 -8.65 -2.17
C PHE A 169 26.43 -9.07 -2.00
N SER A 170 26.07 -9.68 -0.87
CA SER A 170 24.68 -10.02 -0.57
C SER A 170 23.80 -8.78 -0.47
N MET A 171 24.27 -7.77 0.25
CA MET A 171 23.56 -6.49 0.37
C MET A 171 23.42 -5.80 -1.00
N LEU A 172 24.51 -5.77 -1.78
CA LEU A 172 24.52 -5.18 -3.12
C LEU A 172 23.48 -5.88 -4.03
N MET A 173 23.49 -7.21 -4.08
CA MET A 173 22.54 -7.99 -4.89
C MET A 173 21.10 -7.80 -4.42
N THR A 174 20.86 -7.73 -3.11
CA THR A 174 19.53 -7.45 -2.55
C THR A 174 19.02 -6.08 -2.97
N VAL A 175 19.86 -5.04 -2.95
CA VAL A 175 19.50 -3.70 -3.40
C VAL A 175 19.17 -3.69 -4.89
N ILE A 176 20.01 -4.29 -5.73
CA ILE A 176 19.77 -4.39 -7.18
C ILE A 176 18.44 -5.10 -7.46
N ALA A 177 18.21 -6.26 -6.83
CA ALA A 177 16.99 -7.03 -6.99
C ALA A 177 15.74 -6.25 -6.54
N PHE A 178 15.83 -5.51 -5.42
CA PHE A 178 14.74 -4.66 -4.94
C PHE A 178 14.42 -3.51 -5.92
N LEU A 179 15.45 -2.84 -6.45
CA LEU A 179 15.27 -1.76 -7.42
C LEU A 179 14.63 -2.27 -8.73
N TYR A 180 15.10 -3.43 -9.20
CA TYR A 180 14.53 -4.09 -10.37
C TYR A 180 13.06 -4.45 -10.16
N LEU A 181 12.74 -5.10 -9.04
CA LEU A 181 11.37 -5.46 -8.68
C LEU A 181 10.46 -4.23 -8.57
N ARG A 182 10.92 -3.17 -7.92
CA ARG A 182 10.19 -1.90 -7.82
C ARG A 182 9.86 -1.34 -9.20
N ASN A 183 10.81 -1.39 -10.13
CA ASN A 183 10.60 -0.91 -11.51
C ASN A 183 9.56 -1.75 -12.25
N GLN A 184 9.56 -3.07 -12.08
CA GLN A 184 8.60 -3.99 -12.69
C GLN A 184 7.17 -3.85 -12.14
N LEU A 185 7.01 -3.55 -10.85
CA LEU A 185 5.69 -3.44 -10.22
C LEU A 185 5.02 -2.08 -10.42
N ARG A 186 5.80 -1.03 -10.68
CA ARG A 186 5.28 0.35 -10.85
C ARG A 186 4.24 0.48 -11.98
N PRO A 187 4.39 -0.11 -13.17
CA PRO A 187 3.37 -0.06 -14.22
C PRO A 187 2.05 -0.73 -13.80
N ILE A 188 2.12 -1.85 -13.07
CA ILE A 188 0.93 -2.58 -12.60
C ILE A 188 0.13 -1.74 -11.61
N THR A 189 0.81 -1.08 -10.66
CA THR A 189 0.13 -0.20 -9.71
C THR A 189 -0.46 1.04 -10.36
N ARG A 190 0.18 1.58 -11.40
CA ARG A 190 -0.36 2.68 -12.20
C ARG A 190 -1.62 2.26 -12.95
N LEU A 191 -1.62 1.08 -13.59
CA LEU A 191 -2.81 0.53 -14.26
C LEU A 191 -3.97 0.36 -13.26
N ALA A 192 -3.69 -0.24 -12.09
CA ALA A 192 -4.71 -0.43 -11.06
C ALA A 192 -5.29 0.90 -10.56
N SER A 193 -4.44 1.92 -10.34
CA SER A 193 -4.89 3.25 -9.93
C SER A 193 -5.74 3.94 -11.01
N ALA A 194 -5.35 3.82 -12.29
CA ALA A 194 -6.11 4.37 -13.40
C ALA A 194 -7.47 3.69 -13.55
N ALA A 195 -7.52 2.36 -13.43
CA ALA A 195 -8.77 1.59 -13.46
C ALA A 195 -9.70 1.95 -12.29
N GLN A 196 -9.13 2.12 -11.09
CA GLN A 196 -9.91 2.54 -9.92
C GLN A 196 -10.44 3.97 -10.06
N ALA A 197 -9.64 4.90 -10.59
CA ALA A 197 -10.07 6.27 -10.86
C ALA A 197 -11.23 6.30 -11.89
N PHE A 198 -11.09 5.55 -12.98
CA PHE A 198 -12.13 5.43 -14.00
C PHE A 198 -13.44 4.86 -13.44
N GLY A 199 -13.36 3.81 -12.61
CA GLY A 199 -14.52 3.24 -11.92
C GLY A 199 -15.24 4.22 -10.96
N ARG A 200 -14.54 5.27 -10.50
CA ARG A 200 -15.12 6.38 -9.70
C ARG A 200 -15.57 7.57 -10.55
N GLY A 201 -15.56 7.46 -11.88
CA GLY A 201 -15.93 8.54 -12.79
C GLY A 201 -14.86 9.61 -13.01
N HIS A 202 -13.61 9.36 -12.55
CA HIS A 202 -12.48 10.27 -12.78
C HIS A 202 -11.68 9.83 -14.00
N ASN A 203 -11.50 10.72 -14.97
CA ASN A 203 -10.68 10.45 -16.14
C ASN A 203 -9.23 10.89 -15.88
N VAL A 204 -8.36 9.92 -15.58
CA VAL A 204 -6.92 10.13 -15.35
C VAL A 204 -6.16 9.75 -16.61
N ALA A 205 -5.20 10.60 -17.01
CA ALA A 205 -4.29 10.29 -18.11
C ALA A 205 -3.46 9.04 -17.77
N TYR A 206 -3.55 8.02 -18.62
CA TYR A 206 -2.82 6.77 -18.48
C TYR A 206 -2.19 6.39 -19.82
N SER A 207 -0.90 6.01 -19.78
CA SER A 207 -0.16 5.47 -20.92
C SER A 207 0.38 4.09 -20.58
N PRO A 208 0.10 3.07 -21.41
CA PRO A 208 0.59 1.70 -21.20
C PRO A 208 2.11 1.66 -21.17
N SER A 209 2.69 1.03 -20.12
CA SER A 209 4.13 0.95 -19.90
C SER A 209 4.51 -0.34 -19.16
N GLY A 210 5.80 -0.70 -19.16
CA GLY A 210 6.32 -1.87 -18.49
C GLY A 210 6.54 -3.08 -19.41
N ALA A 211 6.50 -4.28 -18.86
CA ALA A 211 6.65 -5.54 -19.59
C ALA A 211 5.55 -5.71 -20.67
N THR A 212 5.79 -6.56 -21.65
CA THR A 212 4.89 -6.75 -22.80
C THR A 212 3.46 -7.08 -22.36
N GLU A 213 3.31 -7.99 -21.41
CA GLU A 213 2.02 -8.43 -20.90
C GLU A 213 1.28 -7.30 -20.18
N VAL A 214 1.99 -6.49 -19.41
CA VAL A 214 1.43 -5.32 -18.70
C VAL A 214 1.03 -4.23 -19.69
N ARG A 215 1.80 -4.02 -20.77
CA ARG A 215 1.43 -3.07 -21.84
C ARG A 215 0.19 -3.52 -22.59
N VAL A 216 0.09 -4.82 -22.93
CA VAL A 216 -1.10 -5.40 -23.57
C VAL A 216 -2.34 -5.19 -22.69
N ALA A 217 -2.24 -5.52 -21.40
CA ALA A 217 -3.33 -5.30 -20.45
C ALA A 217 -3.69 -3.80 -20.33
N GLY A 218 -2.68 -2.94 -20.31
CA GLY A 218 -2.87 -1.48 -20.27
C GLY A 218 -3.55 -0.93 -21.53
N SER A 219 -3.18 -1.41 -22.72
CA SER A 219 -3.82 -1.03 -23.99
C SER A 219 -5.27 -1.51 -24.02
N ALA A 220 -5.54 -2.77 -23.63
CA ALA A 220 -6.89 -3.29 -23.54
C ALA A 220 -7.79 -2.47 -22.59
N PHE A 221 -7.23 -2.00 -21.46
CA PHE A 221 -7.93 -1.09 -20.55
C PHE A 221 -8.27 0.25 -21.23
N VAL A 222 -7.31 0.86 -21.95
CA VAL A 222 -7.53 2.13 -22.68
C VAL A 222 -8.62 1.96 -23.75
N ASP A 223 -8.59 0.86 -24.51
CA ASP A 223 -9.58 0.55 -25.55
C ASP A 223 -10.97 0.33 -24.95
N MET A 224 -11.04 -0.42 -23.85
CA MET A 224 -12.30 -0.62 -23.11
C MET A 224 -12.87 0.71 -22.61
N ARG A 225 -12.03 1.59 -22.03
CA ARG A 225 -12.43 2.92 -21.58
C ARG A 225 -12.98 3.75 -22.71
N ALA A 226 -12.26 3.84 -23.82
CA ALA A 226 -12.70 4.59 -25.00
C ALA A 226 -14.00 4.04 -25.60
N ARG A 227 -14.22 2.73 -25.53
CA ARG A 227 -15.48 2.11 -25.96
C ARG A 227 -16.64 2.49 -25.05
N ILE A 228 -16.44 2.47 -23.72
CA ILE A 228 -17.48 2.86 -22.76
C ILE A 228 -17.82 4.35 -22.93
N GLU A 229 -16.81 5.22 -23.04
CA GLU A 229 -17.00 6.66 -23.25
C GLU A 229 -17.84 6.92 -24.53
N ARG A 230 -17.51 6.28 -25.65
CA ARG A 230 -18.29 6.37 -26.90
C ARG A 230 -19.71 5.84 -26.76
N GLN A 231 -19.93 4.76 -26.01
CA GLN A 231 -21.27 4.24 -25.77
C GLN A 231 -22.13 5.22 -24.96
N ILE A 232 -21.57 5.87 -23.96
CA ILE A 232 -22.23 6.89 -23.16
C ILE A 232 -22.59 8.09 -24.05
N GLU A 233 -21.67 8.57 -24.87
CA GLU A 233 -21.87 9.68 -25.80
C GLU A 233 -22.94 9.37 -26.82
N GLN A 234 -22.90 8.21 -27.48
CA GLN A 234 -23.90 7.76 -28.43
C GLN A 234 -25.28 7.65 -27.77
N ARG A 235 -25.39 7.11 -26.57
CA ARG A 235 -26.63 7.01 -25.82
C ARG A 235 -27.23 8.41 -25.54
N THR A 236 -26.39 9.35 -25.10
CA THR A 236 -26.81 10.73 -24.82
C THR A 236 -27.26 11.44 -26.08
N MET A 237 -26.54 11.27 -27.19
CA MET A 237 -26.86 11.85 -28.48
C MET A 237 -28.18 11.29 -29.03
N MET A 238 -28.40 9.98 -28.96
CA MET A 238 -29.65 9.31 -29.35
C MET A 238 -30.85 9.83 -28.56
N LEU A 239 -30.71 9.92 -27.25
CA LEU A 239 -31.78 10.41 -26.37
C LEU A 239 -32.09 11.90 -26.62
N SER A 240 -31.10 12.71 -26.93
CA SER A 240 -31.26 14.11 -27.32
C SER A 240 -32.01 14.24 -28.65
N GLY A 241 -31.71 13.39 -29.65
CA GLY A 241 -32.39 13.35 -30.94
C GLY A 241 -33.86 12.94 -30.81
N VAL A 242 -34.13 11.84 -30.07
CA VAL A 242 -35.51 11.37 -29.81
C VAL A 242 -36.34 12.45 -29.14
N SER A 243 -35.78 13.19 -28.22
CA SER A 243 -36.50 14.24 -27.51
C SER A 243 -36.84 15.44 -28.43
N HIS A 244 -35.88 15.83 -29.28
CA HIS A 244 -36.14 16.86 -30.27
C HIS A 244 -37.32 16.45 -31.20
N ASP A 245 -37.32 15.19 -31.63
CA ASP A 245 -38.35 14.67 -32.54
C ASP A 245 -39.70 14.50 -31.83
N LEU A 246 -39.74 14.25 -30.51
CA LEU A 246 -40.97 14.23 -29.73
C LEU A 246 -41.49 15.62 -29.37
N ARG A 247 -40.64 16.64 -29.23
CA ARG A 247 -41.10 18.01 -28.94
C ARG A 247 -41.92 18.61 -30.07
N THR A 248 -41.57 18.31 -31.33
CA THR A 248 -42.29 18.82 -32.51
C THR A 248 -43.78 18.41 -32.54
N PRO A 249 -44.18 17.12 -32.40
CA PRO A 249 -45.57 16.72 -32.33
C PRO A 249 -46.30 17.25 -31.09
N LEU A 250 -45.61 17.32 -29.91
CA LEU A 250 -46.19 17.91 -28.70
C LEU A 250 -46.54 19.39 -28.90
N THR A 251 -45.66 20.17 -29.52
CA THR A 251 -45.94 21.59 -29.84
C THR A 251 -47.10 21.74 -30.81
N ARG A 252 -47.22 20.84 -31.80
CA ARG A 252 -48.37 20.83 -32.71
C ARG A 252 -49.69 20.50 -32.00
N LEU A 253 -49.67 19.49 -31.10
CA LEU A 253 -50.83 19.14 -30.27
C LEU A 253 -51.23 20.33 -29.38
N LYS A 254 -50.31 20.97 -28.73
CA LYS A 254 -50.53 22.15 -27.90
C LYS A 254 -51.14 23.28 -28.68
N LEU A 255 -50.61 23.58 -29.88
CA LEU A 255 -51.16 24.60 -30.76
C LEU A 255 -52.56 24.23 -31.24
N GLY A 256 -52.79 22.98 -31.64
CA GLY A 256 -54.15 22.51 -32.08
C GLY A 256 -55.21 22.59 -30.98
N LEU A 257 -54.82 22.16 -29.76
CA LEU A 257 -55.71 22.22 -28.59
C LEU A 257 -55.99 23.67 -28.14
N SER A 258 -55.03 24.58 -28.25
CA SER A 258 -55.18 25.99 -27.88
C SER A 258 -56.10 26.76 -28.83
N MET A 259 -56.42 26.18 -29.99
CA MET A 259 -57.43 26.76 -30.97
C MET A 259 -58.84 26.27 -30.72
N LEU A 260 -59.03 25.32 -29.79
CA LEU A 260 -60.36 24.84 -29.42
C LEU A 260 -60.86 25.59 -28.19
N ASP A 261 -62.06 26.11 -28.22
CA ASP A 261 -62.68 26.86 -27.14
C ASP A 261 -63.62 25.90 -26.34
N ASP A 262 -63.01 24.89 -25.70
CA ASP A 262 -63.69 23.81 -24.99
C ASP A 262 -62.99 23.47 -23.66
N ASP A 263 -63.78 23.24 -22.61
CA ASP A 263 -63.24 22.85 -21.27
C ASP A 263 -62.44 21.57 -21.32
N GLU A 264 -62.77 20.62 -22.20
CA GLU A 264 -61.99 19.41 -22.42
C GLU A 264 -60.63 19.72 -23.04
N ALA A 265 -60.52 20.71 -23.91
CA ALA A 265 -59.23 21.12 -24.49
C ALA A 265 -58.28 21.71 -23.42
N VAL A 266 -58.80 22.39 -22.41
CA VAL A 266 -57.97 22.90 -21.27
C VAL A 266 -57.39 21.77 -20.49
N LEU A 267 -58.11 20.69 -20.22
CA LEU A 267 -57.57 19.50 -19.52
C LEU A 267 -56.50 18.80 -20.36
N LEU A 268 -56.73 18.62 -21.67
CA LEU A 268 -55.74 18.01 -22.57
C LEU A 268 -54.48 18.87 -22.74
N LEU A 269 -54.57 20.19 -22.72
CA LEU A 269 -53.43 21.10 -22.70
C LEU A 269 -52.59 20.88 -21.46
N GLY A 270 -53.21 20.66 -20.30
CA GLY A 270 -52.50 20.30 -19.05
C GLY A 270 -51.72 19.00 -19.19
N ASP A 271 -52.30 17.98 -19.86
CA ASP A 271 -51.63 16.70 -20.11
C ASP A 271 -50.42 16.85 -21.07
N VAL A 272 -50.57 17.69 -22.12
CA VAL A 272 -49.46 18.00 -23.05
C VAL A 272 -48.32 18.73 -22.33
N ASP A 273 -48.63 19.70 -21.46
CA ASP A 273 -47.65 20.40 -20.66
C ASP A 273 -46.91 19.45 -19.67
N GLU A 274 -47.61 18.46 -19.13
CA GLU A 274 -47.01 17.43 -18.31
C GLU A 274 -46.08 16.52 -19.13
N MET A 275 -46.48 16.13 -20.36
CA MET A 275 -45.60 15.35 -21.25
C MET A 275 -44.34 16.14 -21.65
N GLU A 276 -44.42 17.44 -21.96
CA GLU A 276 -43.24 18.28 -22.24
C GLU A 276 -42.28 18.30 -21.03
N ARG A 277 -42.79 18.50 -19.81
CA ARG A 277 -42.00 18.47 -18.60
C ARG A 277 -41.35 17.09 -18.35
N MET A 278 -42.10 16.01 -18.54
CA MET A 278 -41.55 14.65 -18.42
C MET A 278 -40.41 14.41 -19.40
N LEU A 279 -40.53 14.88 -20.62
CA LEU A 279 -39.52 14.76 -21.65
C LEU A 279 -38.26 15.55 -21.29
N ASP A 280 -38.42 16.78 -20.80
CA ASP A 280 -37.29 17.63 -20.39
C ASP A 280 -36.58 17.06 -19.16
N GLU A 281 -37.30 16.60 -18.11
CA GLU A 281 -36.71 15.93 -16.94
C GLU A 281 -35.98 14.61 -17.32
N PHE A 282 -36.52 13.84 -18.28
CA PHE A 282 -35.91 12.63 -18.79
C PHE A 282 -34.61 12.92 -19.55
N LEU A 283 -34.59 13.97 -20.39
CA LEU A 283 -33.38 14.43 -21.07
C LEU A 283 -32.31 14.88 -20.11
N GLU A 284 -32.72 15.64 -19.10
CA GLU A 284 -31.81 16.07 -18.05
C GLU A 284 -31.20 14.87 -17.33
N PHE A 285 -32.00 13.85 -16.99
CA PHE A 285 -31.50 12.62 -16.42
C PHE A 285 -30.51 11.91 -17.35
N SER A 286 -30.83 11.85 -18.67
CA SER A 286 -30.03 11.13 -19.66
C SER A 286 -28.66 11.80 -19.97
N ARG A 287 -28.55 13.13 -19.85
CA ARG A 287 -27.29 13.89 -20.02
C ARG A 287 -26.26 13.52 -18.95
N GLY A 288 -26.71 12.92 -17.86
CA GLY A 288 -25.87 12.31 -16.85
C GLY A 288 -25.17 13.29 -15.91
N ALA A 289 -24.60 12.72 -14.86
CA ALA A 289 -23.92 13.44 -13.78
C ALA A 289 -22.51 13.97 -14.16
N SER A 290 -22.07 13.71 -15.40
CA SER A 290 -20.69 14.00 -15.86
C SER A 290 -20.57 15.31 -16.66
N GLU A 291 -21.61 16.12 -16.70
CA GLU A 291 -21.66 17.34 -17.49
C GLU A 291 -20.67 18.40 -16.92
N GLY A 292 -19.82 18.92 -17.81
CA GLY A 292 -18.81 19.91 -17.48
C GLY A 292 -17.46 19.31 -16.99
N LYS A 293 -16.43 20.15 -16.99
CA LYS A 293 -15.11 19.80 -16.44
C LYS A 293 -15.08 20.06 -14.95
N ALA A 294 -14.30 19.23 -14.22
CA ALA A 294 -14.05 19.49 -12.81
C ALA A 294 -13.10 20.70 -12.69
N GLU A 295 -13.50 21.68 -11.90
CA GLU A 295 -12.79 22.93 -11.68
C GLU A 295 -12.66 23.22 -10.17
N SER A 296 -11.71 24.06 -9.81
CA SER A 296 -11.54 24.50 -8.43
C SER A 296 -12.55 25.62 -8.10
N VAL A 297 -13.66 25.25 -7.49
CA VAL A 297 -14.84 26.12 -7.23
C VAL A 297 -14.90 26.49 -5.76
N ASP A 298 -15.32 27.73 -5.47
CA ASP A 298 -15.76 28.12 -4.13
C ASP A 298 -17.23 27.70 -3.95
N PRO A 299 -17.52 26.72 -3.06
CA PRO A 299 -18.88 26.21 -2.90
C PRO A 299 -19.83 27.22 -2.22
N HIS A 300 -19.30 28.18 -1.45
CA HIS A 300 -20.10 29.23 -0.86
C HIS A 300 -20.61 30.20 -1.91
N ALA A 301 -19.74 30.66 -2.81
CA ALA A 301 -20.10 31.53 -3.92
C ALA A 301 -21.11 30.87 -4.87
N LEU A 302 -20.93 29.57 -5.16
CA LEU A 302 -21.84 28.78 -5.99
C LEU A 302 -23.25 28.71 -5.36
N ALA A 303 -23.32 28.36 -4.07
CA ALA A 303 -24.59 28.25 -3.36
C ALA A 303 -25.30 29.61 -3.24
N GLN A 304 -24.53 30.68 -3.01
CA GLN A 304 -25.06 32.04 -2.95
C GLN A 304 -25.70 32.45 -4.29
N GLN A 305 -25.02 32.21 -5.41
CA GLN A 305 -25.58 32.48 -6.73
C GLN A 305 -26.89 31.74 -6.97
N ILE A 306 -26.96 30.44 -6.65
CA ILE A 306 -28.17 29.62 -6.85
C ILE A 306 -29.32 30.16 -6.01
N VAL A 307 -29.06 30.52 -4.74
CA VAL A 307 -30.09 31.11 -3.86
C VAL A 307 -30.56 32.48 -4.35
N GLU A 308 -29.68 33.33 -4.86
CA GLU A 308 -30.02 34.64 -5.42
C GLU A 308 -30.84 34.50 -6.70
N ASP A 309 -30.51 33.55 -7.59
CA ASP A 309 -31.27 33.25 -8.79
C ASP A 309 -32.70 32.79 -8.43
N ALA A 310 -32.83 31.86 -7.47
CA ALA A 310 -34.09 31.37 -6.97
C ALA A 310 -34.97 32.49 -6.34
N LYS A 311 -34.36 33.44 -5.62
CA LYS A 311 -35.05 34.61 -5.05
C LYS A 311 -35.57 35.55 -6.13
N ARG A 312 -34.80 35.76 -7.21
CA ARG A 312 -35.26 36.59 -8.36
C ARG A 312 -36.51 36.02 -9.05
N GLU A 313 -36.63 34.68 -9.03
CA GLU A 313 -37.81 33.97 -9.49
C GLU A 313 -39.00 34.02 -8.49
N GLY A 314 -38.88 34.72 -7.39
CA GLY A 314 -39.93 34.85 -6.36
C GLY A 314 -40.01 33.66 -5.39
N LYS A 315 -39.04 32.73 -5.41
CA LYS A 315 -39.02 31.54 -4.56
C LYS A 315 -38.59 31.85 -3.13
N GLN A 316 -39.23 31.25 -2.15
CA GLN A 316 -38.92 31.42 -0.72
C GLN A 316 -37.71 30.57 -0.29
N VAL A 317 -36.50 31.02 -0.67
CA VAL A 317 -35.26 30.32 -0.40
C VAL A 317 -34.32 31.21 0.41
N ARG A 318 -33.61 30.63 1.41
CA ARG A 318 -32.60 31.35 2.24
C ARG A 318 -31.30 30.57 2.34
N LEU A 319 -30.17 31.27 2.25
CA LEU A 319 -28.85 30.74 2.65
C LEU A 319 -28.65 31.04 4.15
N VAL A 320 -28.63 29.99 4.98
CA VAL A 320 -28.69 30.17 6.46
C VAL A 320 -27.39 29.90 7.18
N LYS A 321 -26.55 29.01 6.65
CA LYS A 321 -25.28 28.67 7.28
C LYS A 321 -24.21 28.43 6.23
N THR A 322 -23.11 29.16 6.38
CA THR A 322 -21.88 28.92 5.64
C THR A 322 -20.76 28.75 6.66
N SER A 323 -20.01 27.65 6.58
CA SER A 323 -18.88 27.41 7.48
C SER A 323 -17.75 26.68 6.80
N GLY A 324 -16.53 26.97 7.22
CA GLY A 324 -15.29 26.50 6.60
C GLY A 324 -14.87 27.34 5.40
N GLU A 325 -13.64 27.18 4.95
CA GLU A 325 -13.07 27.94 3.84
C GLU A 325 -12.36 27.01 2.86
N GLY A 326 -12.27 27.49 1.61
CA GLY A 326 -11.45 26.88 0.57
C GLY A 326 -12.23 26.36 -0.63
N LYS A 327 -11.48 26.14 -1.70
CA LYS A 327 -12.01 25.64 -2.97
C LYS A 327 -12.07 24.12 -2.98
N VAL A 328 -13.04 23.58 -3.69
CA VAL A 328 -13.26 22.14 -3.88
C VAL A 328 -13.31 21.83 -5.36
N MET A 329 -12.74 20.69 -5.77
CA MET A 329 -12.81 20.23 -7.15
C MET A 329 -14.23 19.73 -7.45
N LEU A 330 -15.02 20.52 -8.18
CA LEU A 330 -16.40 20.25 -8.54
C LEU A 330 -16.62 20.48 -10.04
N ARG A 331 -17.68 19.88 -10.56
CA ARG A 331 -18.27 20.26 -11.85
C ARG A 331 -19.37 21.27 -11.56
N PRO A 332 -19.16 22.56 -11.80
CA PRO A 332 -20.08 23.60 -11.30
C PRO A 332 -21.48 23.49 -11.91
N ILE A 333 -21.58 23.15 -13.20
CA ILE A 333 -22.88 22.97 -13.90
C ILE A 333 -23.68 21.83 -13.26
N ALA A 334 -23.04 20.66 -13.05
CA ALA A 334 -23.70 19.52 -12.46
C ALA A 334 -24.10 19.78 -10.99
N MET A 335 -23.24 20.43 -10.21
CA MET A 335 -23.53 20.74 -8.80
C MET A 335 -24.66 21.79 -8.67
N ARG A 336 -24.68 22.84 -9.51
CA ARG A 336 -25.78 23.78 -9.61
C ARG A 336 -27.10 23.05 -9.84
N ARG A 337 -27.16 22.19 -10.85
CA ARG A 337 -28.32 21.38 -11.20
C ARG A 337 -28.76 20.47 -10.03
N ALA A 338 -27.84 19.86 -9.29
CA ALA A 338 -28.19 19.06 -8.13
C ALA A 338 -28.88 19.91 -7.04
N VAL A 339 -28.37 21.10 -6.75
CA VAL A 339 -28.99 22.01 -5.77
C VAL A 339 -30.33 22.53 -6.26
N GLU A 340 -30.47 22.91 -7.54
CA GLU A 340 -31.72 23.35 -8.14
C GLU A 340 -32.79 22.26 -8.09
N ASN A 341 -32.44 20.99 -8.35
CA ASN A 341 -33.37 19.85 -8.20
C ASN A 341 -33.82 19.65 -6.73
N LEU A 342 -32.92 19.82 -5.75
CA LEU A 342 -33.33 19.79 -4.34
C LEU A 342 -34.23 20.97 -3.97
N LEU A 343 -33.92 22.19 -4.44
CA LEU A 343 -34.77 23.36 -4.23
C LEU A 343 -36.13 23.22 -4.89
N GLY A 344 -36.18 22.69 -6.12
CA GLY A 344 -37.42 22.38 -6.81
C GLY A 344 -38.31 21.40 -6.03
N ASN A 345 -37.73 20.34 -5.48
CA ASN A 345 -38.44 19.41 -4.61
C ASN A 345 -38.92 20.09 -3.31
N ALA A 346 -38.04 20.82 -2.63
CA ALA A 346 -38.33 21.52 -1.38
C ALA A 346 -39.54 22.46 -1.51
N LEU A 347 -39.61 23.24 -2.60
CA LEU A 347 -40.67 24.19 -2.84
C LEU A 347 -41.94 23.58 -3.46
N ARG A 348 -41.84 22.36 -3.95
CA ARG A 348 -42.99 21.59 -4.43
C ARG A 348 -43.78 20.96 -3.28
N TYR A 349 -43.06 20.46 -2.27
CA TYR A 349 -43.66 19.77 -1.12
C TYR A 349 -43.76 20.61 0.13
N GLY A 350 -43.00 21.71 0.20
CA GLY A 350 -43.02 22.70 1.26
C GLY A 350 -43.30 24.10 0.74
N THR A 351 -43.27 25.10 1.64
CA THR A 351 -43.51 26.50 1.32
C THR A 351 -42.22 27.31 1.30
N ARG A 352 -41.16 26.85 1.98
CA ARG A 352 -39.85 27.49 2.07
C ARG A 352 -38.70 26.46 2.10
N ALA A 353 -37.55 26.87 1.62
CA ALA A 353 -36.35 26.06 1.62
C ALA A 353 -35.15 26.83 2.21
N GLU A 354 -34.31 26.13 2.93
CA GLU A 354 -33.08 26.67 3.50
C GLU A 354 -31.87 25.90 2.99
N VAL A 355 -30.85 26.63 2.54
CA VAL A 355 -29.60 26.05 2.03
C VAL A 355 -28.51 26.28 3.08
N SER A 356 -27.68 25.29 3.33
CA SER A 356 -26.48 25.45 4.14
C SER A 356 -25.27 24.80 3.47
N VAL A 357 -24.08 25.37 3.66
CA VAL A 357 -22.83 24.89 3.07
C VAL A 357 -21.79 24.77 4.18
N VAL A 358 -21.19 23.58 4.31
CA VAL A 358 -20.14 23.30 5.29
C VAL A 358 -18.95 22.68 4.57
N VAL A 359 -17.81 23.36 4.63
CA VAL A 359 -16.55 22.88 4.10
C VAL A 359 -15.65 22.46 5.26
N THR A 360 -15.16 21.23 5.21
CA THR A 360 -14.19 20.70 6.18
C THR A 360 -12.89 20.32 5.46
N ASP A 361 -11.85 19.94 6.19
CA ASP A 361 -10.60 19.45 5.58
C ASP A 361 -10.78 18.20 4.71
N LYS A 362 -11.84 17.42 4.94
CA LYS A 362 -12.07 16.12 4.29
C LYS A 362 -13.27 16.08 3.36
N SER A 363 -14.20 17.02 3.51
CA SER A 363 -15.48 16.94 2.78
C SER A 363 -16.16 18.30 2.63
N LEU A 364 -16.94 18.42 1.56
CA LEU A 364 -17.96 19.43 1.35
C LEU A 364 -19.33 18.81 1.63
N ARG A 365 -20.19 19.55 2.35
CA ARG A 365 -21.60 19.24 2.52
C ARG A 365 -22.44 20.42 2.08
N ILE A 366 -23.37 20.20 1.14
CA ILE A 366 -24.42 21.16 0.78
C ILE A 366 -25.74 20.54 1.22
N SER A 367 -26.46 21.20 2.10
CA SER A 367 -27.73 20.73 2.64
C SER A 367 -28.84 21.63 2.18
N VAL A 368 -29.98 21.03 1.76
CA VAL A 368 -31.23 21.72 1.49
C VAL A 368 -32.27 21.15 2.45
N GLU A 369 -32.93 22.04 3.18
CA GLU A 369 -33.97 21.70 4.18
C GLU A 369 -35.27 22.37 3.80
N ASP A 370 -36.42 21.69 3.98
CA ASP A 370 -37.77 22.20 3.71
C ASP A 370 -38.69 22.02 4.93
N ASP A 371 -39.87 22.66 4.83
CA ASP A 371 -40.94 22.58 5.80
C ASP A 371 -42.12 21.68 5.31
N GLY A 372 -41.85 20.78 4.36
CA GLY A 372 -42.78 19.82 3.82
C GLY A 372 -43.06 18.63 4.74
N PRO A 373 -43.78 17.60 4.26
CA PRO A 373 -44.14 16.42 5.06
C PRO A 373 -42.98 15.46 5.35
N GLY A 374 -41.79 15.71 4.75
CA GLY A 374 -40.62 14.82 4.84
C GLY A 374 -40.81 13.51 4.05
N ILE A 375 -39.86 12.57 4.24
CA ILE A 375 -39.89 11.23 3.67
C ILE A 375 -39.63 10.22 4.78
N PRO A 376 -40.54 9.24 5.02
CA PRO A 376 -40.38 8.18 5.98
C PRO A 376 -39.05 7.44 5.78
N SER A 377 -38.38 7.04 6.90
CA SER A 377 -37.03 6.48 6.86
C SER A 377 -36.91 5.20 6.02
N ASP A 378 -37.94 4.38 6.01
CA ASP A 378 -38.07 3.15 5.20
C ASP A 378 -38.22 3.40 3.70
N GLN A 379 -38.72 4.56 3.31
CA GLN A 379 -38.98 4.93 1.91
C GLN A 379 -37.84 5.78 1.29
N ARG A 380 -36.88 6.28 2.08
CA ARG A 380 -35.81 7.16 1.58
C ARG A 380 -34.95 6.53 0.50
N VAL A 381 -34.67 5.23 0.62
CA VAL A 381 -33.89 4.51 -0.41
C VAL A 381 -34.67 4.37 -1.69
N GLU A 382 -35.98 4.11 -1.61
CA GLU A 382 -36.86 4.03 -2.76
C GLU A 382 -37.05 5.38 -3.45
N ALA A 383 -37.19 6.45 -2.68
CA ALA A 383 -37.32 7.82 -3.20
C ALA A 383 -36.11 8.29 -4.06
N MET A 384 -34.94 7.69 -3.88
CA MET A 384 -33.76 7.99 -4.70
C MET A 384 -33.65 7.16 -5.98
N LYS A 385 -34.59 6.22 -6.24
CA LYS A 385 -34.63 5.47 -7.50
C LYS A 385 -35.26 6.32 -8.61
N PRO A 386 -34.80 6.17 -9.87
CA PRO A 386 -35.46 6.83 -11.00
C PRO A 386 -36.93 6.44 -11.10
N PHE A 387 -37.79 7.41 -11.39
CA PHE A 387 -39.23 7.26 -11.55
C PHE A 387 -40.00 6.85 -10.29
N ALA A 388 -39.35 6.88 -9.11
CA ALA A 388 -40.03 6.56 -7.86
C ALA A 388 -40.94 7.71 -7.42
N ARG A 389 -42.21 7.40 -7.15
CA ARG A 389 -43.24 8.31 -6.63
C ARG A 389 -43.84 7.67 -5.38
N LEU A 390 -43.68 8.33 -4.22
CA LEU A 390 -44.10 7.79 -2.92
C LEU A 390 -45.60 7.92 -2.66
N ASP A 391 -46.29 8.90 -3.32
CA ASP A 391 -47.72 9.09 -3.17
C ASP A 391 -48.37 9.50 -4.51
N PRO A 392 -49.02 8.58 -5.23
CA PRO A 392 -49.67 8.89 -6.52
C PRO A 392 -50.94 9.73 -6.40
N SER A 393 -51.57 9.77 -5.23
CA SER A 393 -52.89 10.34 -5.04
C SER A 393 -52.90 11.85 -4.77
N ARG A 394 -51.86 12.39 -4.18
CA ARG A 394 -51.74 13.80 -3.78
C ARG A 394 -51.38 14.78 -4.91
N ASN A 395 -50.84 14.30 -6.01
CA ASN A 395 -50.18 15.13 -7.01
C ASN A 395 -50.95 15.42 -8.32
N ARG A 396 -52.17 14.95 -8.44
CA ARG A 396 -52.95 15.22 -9.66
C ARG A 396 -53.30 16.70 -9.82
N ASN A 397 -53.39 17.47 -8.73
CA ASN A 397 -53.77 18.89 -8.73
C ASN A 397 -52.62 19.89 -8.58
N GLN A 398 -51.35 19.44 -8.40
CA GLN A 398 -50.18 20.33 -8.17
C GLN A 398 -49.01 20.11 -9.14
N GLY A 399 -49.23 19.53 -10.33
CA GLY A 399 -48.20 19.38 -11.35
C GLY A 399 -47.10 18.37 -10.91
N GLY A 400 -47.46 17.06 -10.98
CA GLY A 400 -46.62 15.97 -10.50
C GLY A 400 -45.27 15.88 -11.23
N GLY A 401 -44.16 15.85 -10.51
CA GLY A 401 -42.83 15.55 -11.07
C GLY A 401 -42.69 14.10 -11.49
N VAL A 402 -41.81 13.85 -12.45
CA VAL A 402 -41.54 12.52 -13.04
C VAL A 402 -40.86 11.56 -12.06
N GLY A 403 -40.41 12.05 -10.92
CA GLY A 403 -39.66 11.23 -9.92
C GLY A 403 -38.19 11.03 -10.28
N LEU A 404 -37.58 11.96 -11.03
CA LEU A 404 -36.19 11.91 -11.43
C LEU A 404 -35.28 12.82 -10.61
N GLY A 405 -35.83 13.86 -9.94
CA GLY A 405 -35.04 14.90 -9.28
C GLY A 405 -34.03 14.34 -8.23
N LEU A 406 -34.48 13.51 -7.28
CA LEU A 406 -33.60 12.91 -6.27
C LEU A 406 -32.61 11.90 -6.87
N ALA A 407 -32.99 11.18 -7.90
CA ALA A 407 -32.12 10.27 -8.64
C ALA A 407 -30.99 11.03 -9.34
N ILE A 408 -31.27 12.16 -9.97
CA ILE A 408 -30.31 13.07 -10.59
C ILE A 408 -29.30 13.55 -9.53
N VAL A 409 -29.76 14.00 -8.37
CA VAL A 409 -28.88 14.46 -7.28
C VAL A 409 -28.01 13.35 -6.77
N ALA A 410 -28.55 12.13 -6.59
CA ALA A 410 -27.79 10.97 -6.13
C ALA A 410 -26.69 10.57 -7.14
N ASP A 411 -26.98 10.66 -8.45
CA ASP A 411 -26.00 10.38 -9.51
C ASP A 411 -24.91 11.45 -9.57
N ILE A 412 -25.26 12.72 -9.45
CA ILE A 412 -24.28 13.82 -9.39
C ILE A 412 -23.39 13.69 -8.15
N ALA A 413 -23.95 13.40 -6.98
CA ALA A 413 -23.16 13.18 -5.78
C ALA A 413 -22.17 12.01 -5.95
N ARG A 414 -22.62 10.87 -6.53
CA ARG A 414 -21.76 9.71 -6.84
C ARG A 414 -20.67 10.03 -7.85
N ALA A 415 -20.95 10.79 -8.88
CA ALA A 415 -19.96 11.23 -9.88
C ALA A 415 -18.88 12.16 -9.31
N HIS A 416 -19.14 12.79 -8.16
CA HIS A 416 -18.17 13.55 -7.38
C HIS A 416 -17.53 12.72 -6.25
N GLY A 417 -17.68 11.38 -6.27
CA GLY A 417 -17.11 10.50 -5.24
C GLY A 417 -17.80 10.58 -3.88
N GLY A 418 -19.02 11.09 -3.84
CA GLY A 418 -19.80 11.30 -2.64
C GLY A 418 -21.15 10.56 -2.62
N ALA A 419 -22.08 11.05 -1.82
CA ALA A 419 -23.42 10.47 -1.69
C ALA A 419 -24.46 11.52 -1.33
N LEU A 420 -25.71 11.28 -1.74
CA LEU A 420 -26.90 11.96 -1.24
C LEU A 420 -27.38 11.26 0.03
N ARG A 421 -27.64 12.03 1.09
CA ARG A 421 -28.23 11.53 2.36
C ARG A 421 -29.53 12.26 2.63
N LEU A 422 -30.58 11.53 2.97
CA LEU A 422 -31.89 12.05 3.34
C LEU A 422 -32.14 11.83 4.82
N SER A 423 -32.56 12.87 5.53
CA SER A 423 -32.91 12.84 6.95
C SER A 423 -34.07 13.80 7.23
N ASP A 424 -34.61 13.79 8.44
CA ASP A 424 -35.60 14.77 8.85
C ASP A 424 -34.91 16.11 9.15
N SER A 425 -35.59 17.23 8.79
CA SER A 425 -35.13 18.55 9.17
C SER A 425 -35.58 18.85 10.61
N GLU A 426 -34.61 18.95 11.53
CA GLU A 426 -34.88 19.33 12.92
C GLU A 426 -35.34 20.79 13.05
N ARG A 427 -35.01 21.64 12.07
CA ARG A 427 -35.29 23.08 12.10
C ARG A 427 -36.63 23.46 11.46
N LEU A 428 -36.95 22.81 10.36
CA LEU A 428 -38.14 23.17 9.56
C LEU A 428 -39.25 22.11 9.67
N GLY A 429 -38.91 20.91 10.14
CA GLY A 429 -39.87 19.80 10.32
C GLY A 429 -40.10 18.93 9.09
N GLY A 430 -39.55 19.27 7.93
CA GLY A 430 -39.70 18.55 6.68
C GLY A 430 -38.46 17.66 6.35
N LEU A 431 -38.10 17.61 5.06
CA LEU A 431 -36.94 16.86 4.58
C LEU A 431 -35.64 17.67 4.69
N ARG A 432 -34.56 16.99 5.06
CA ARG A 432 -33.20 17.45 4.89
C ARG A 432 -32.47 16.56 3.91
N ALA A 433 -31.98 17.14 2.83
CA ALA A 433 -31.19 16.45 1.79
C ALA A 433 -29.75 16.98 1.78
N ASP A 434 -28.80 16.12 2.13
CA ASP A 434 -27.38 16.44 2.23
C ASP A 434 -26.61 15.86 1.03
N ILE A 435 -26.04 16.71 0.18
CA ILE A 435 -25.03 16.32 -0.82
C ILE A 435 -23.68 16.33 -0.10
N VAL A 436 -23.04 15.18 0.08
CA VAL A 436 -21.75 15.04 0.74
C VAL A 436 -20.74 14.54 -0.28
N VAL A 437 -19.66 15.31 -0.53
CA VAL A 437 -18.58 14.94 -1.45
C VAL A 437 -17.22 15.06 -0.75
N GLY A 438 -16.26 14.24 -1.15
CA GLY A 438 -14.89 14.32 -0.64
C GLY A 438 -14.17 15.57 -1.19
N ARG A 439 -13.25 16.12 -0.42
CA ARG A 439 -12.41 17.26 -0.82
C ARG A 439 -11.08 16.78 -1.40
#